data_b49fd768ad6a58240f3b8d15d4cf38e7
#
_entry.id   b49fd768ad6a58240f3b8d15d4cf38e7
#
_cell.length_a   1.000
_cell.length_b   1.000
_cell.length_c   1.000
_cell.angle_alpha   90.00
_cell.angle_beta   90.00
_cell.angle_gamma   90.00
#
_symmetry.space_group_name_H-M   'P 1'
#
loop_
_entity.id
_entity.type
_entity.pdbx_description
1 polymer ?
#
loop_
_entity_poly.entity_id
_entity_poly.type
_entity_poly.pdbx_seq_one_letter_code
_entity_poly.pdbx_strand_id
1 'polypeptide(L)'
;MKFGVVIFPGSNCDHDMIYLLKDILHQEVVELWHKDTDLQNCDMIILPGGFSYGDYLRSGAIASLSPIMESVKTFAKNGGYVLGVCNGFQILCESGLLEGALLANDNQKFVCKNQYIATQTTSTAFTQKATKGKALNVPIAHGEGRYFAD
;
A
#
# COMPACT_ATOMS: atom_id res chain seq x y z
N MET A 1 -7.75 -16.99 -3.98
CA MET A 1 -6.41 -16.41 -4.12
C MET A 1 -5.77 -16.39 -2.75
N LYS A 2 -4.46 -16.57 -2.71
CA LYS A 2 -3.67 -16.49 -1.49
C LYS A 2 -3.01 -15.09 -1.40
N PHE A 3 -3.35 -14.35 -0.37
CA PHE A 3 -2.86 -13.00 -0.15
C PHE A 3 -1.77 -12.98 0.93
N GLY A 4 -0.67 -12.30 0.66
CA GLY A 4 0.35 -12.00 1.66
C GLY A 4 0.22 -10.56 2.15
N VAL A 5 -0.08 -10.35 3.43
CA VAL A 5 -0.10 -9.03 4.04
C VAL A 5 1.21 -8.81 4.78
N VAL A 6 1.97 -7.80 4.36
CA VAL A 6 3.27 -7.52 4.99
C VAL A 6 3.07 -6.78 6.30
N ILE A 7 3.69 -7.30 7.35
CA ILE A 7 3.65 -6.71 8.70
C ILE A 7 4.96 -5.97 8.96
N PHE A 8 4.88 -4.64 9.09
CA PHE A 8 6.00 -3.80 9.50
C PHE A 8 5.83 -3.34 10.96
N PRO A 9 6.92 -3.07 11.68
CA PRO A 9 6.83 -2.43 12.98
C PRO A 9 6.07 -1.10 12.88
N GLY A 10 5.01 -0.93 13.67
CA GLY A 10 4.18 0.29 13.68
C GLY A 10 3.14 0.39 12.57
N SER A 11 3.00 -0.59 11.67
CA SER A 11 1.85 -0.65 10.79
C SER A 11 0.61 -1.05 11.61
N ASN A 12 -0.41 -0.22 11.60
CA ASN A 12 -1.60 -0.46 12.44
C ASN A 12 -2.84 -0.88 11.65
N CYS A 13 -2.79 -0.80 10.32
CA CYS A 13 -3.94 -1.20 9.47
C CYS A 13 -3.75 -2.58 8.83
N ASP A 14 -2.74 -3.34 9.25
CA ASP A 14 -2.50 -4.72 8.83
C ASP A 14 -3.64 -5.64 9.27
N HIS A 15 -4.08 -5.54 10.53
CA HIS A 15 -5.20 -6.32 11.03
C HIS A 15 -6.51 -6.01 10.31
N ASP A 16 -6.78 -4.74 9.98
CA ASP A 16 -7.96 -4.34 9.20
C ASP A 16 -7.94 -4.97 7.81
N MET A 17 -6.77 -4.99 7.18
CA MET A 17 -6.59 -5.62 5.87
C MET A 17 -6.77 -7.13 5.93
N ILE A 18 -6.18 -7.79 6.94
CA ILE A 18 -6.34 -9.23 7.17
C ILE A 18 -7.81 -9.57 7.40
N TYR A 19 -8.50 -8.83 8.27
CA TYR A 19 -9.92 -9.01 8.53
C TYR A 19 -10.76 -8.87 7.25
N LEU A 20 -10.52 -7.82 6.45
CA LEU A 20 -11.21 -7.63 5.19
C LEU A 20 -11.04 -8.82 4.25
N LEU A 21 -9.80 -9.27 4.06
CA LEU A 21 -9.51 -10.34 3.12
C LEU A 21 -10.01 -11.70 3.60
N LYS A 22 -9.77 -12.02 4.87
CA LYS A 22 -10.07 -13.33 5.45
C LYS A 22 -11.54 -13.47 5.82
N ASP A 23 -12.08 -12.53 6.61
CA ASP A 23 -13.39 -12.68 7.23
C ASP A 23 -14.52 -12.12 6.35
N ILE A 24 -14.27 -11.07 5.57
CA ILE A 24 -15.28 -10.48 4.68
C ILE A 24 -15.23 -11.10 3.28
N LEU A 25 -14.02 -11.21 2.68
CA LEU A 25 -13.85 -11.70 1.32
C LEU A 25 -13.56 -13.21 1.25
N HIS A 26 -13.44 -13.88 2.39
CA HIS A 26 -13.21 -15.33 2.52
C HIS A 26 -12.03 -15.84 1.67
N GLN A 27 -10.94 -15.10 1.66
CA GLN A 27 -9.71 -15.45 0.95
C GLN A 27 -8.69 -16.09 1.90
N GLU A 28 -7.76 -16.84 1.34
CA GLU A 28 -6.58 -17.33 2.08
C GLU A 28 -5.63 -16.15 2.32
N VAL A 29 -5.23 -15.93 3.58
CA VAL A 29 -4.34 -14.82 3.97
C VAL A 29 -3.21 -15.36 4.82
N VAL A 30 -1.99 -14.91 4.51
CA VAL A 30 -0.79 -15.15 5.32
C VAL A 30 -0.17 -13.82 5.74
N GLU A 31 0.32 -13.78 6.95
CA GLU A 31 1.08 -12.65 7.47
C GLU A 31 2.55 -12.83 7.10
N LEU A 32 3.13 -11.82 6.46
CA LEU A 32 4.52 -11.83 6.03
C LEU A 32 5.31 -10.84 6.89
N TRP A 33 6.16 -11.34 7.75
CA TRP A 33 6.95 -10.48 8.62
C TRP A 33 8.04 -9.75 7.83
N HIS A 34 8.23 -8.47 8.07
CA HIS A 34 9.13 -7.60 7.30
C HIS A 34 10.59 -8.09 7.21
N LYS A 35 11.03 -8.94 8.13
CA LYS A 35 12.38 -9.55 8.12
C LYS A 35 12.48 -10.83 7.32
N ASP A 36 11.34 -11.43 6.97
CA ASP A 36 11.31 -12.63 6.14
C ASP A 36 11.63 -12.28 4.69
N THR A 37 11.99 -13.29 3.93
CA THR A 37 12.23 -13.16 2.47
C THR A 37 11.36 -14.10 1.66
N ASP A 38 10.67 -15.03 2.31
CA ASP A 38 9.75 -15.98 1.68
C ASP A 38 8.34 -15.37 1.59
N LEU A 39 7.83 -15.22 0.37
CA LEU A 39 6.47 -14.77 0.10
C LEU A 39 5.43 -15.89 0.17
N GLN A 40 5.81 -17.08 0.61
CA GLN A 40 4.93 -18.22 0.87
C GLN A 40 3.99 -18.58 -0.29
N ASN A 41 4.44 -18.43 -1.53
CA ASN A 41 3.67 -18.68 -2.76
C ASN A 41 2.34 -17.89 -2.82
N CYS A 42 2.35 -16.65 -2.39
CA CYS A 42 1.21 -15.76 -2.51
C CYS A 42 0.92 -15.39 -3.97
N ASP A 43 -0.36 -15.26 -4.31
CA ASP A 43 -0.81 -14.76 -5.62
C ASP A 43 -0.76 -13.24 -5.69
N MET A 44 -0.88 -12.58 -4.55
CA MET A 44 -0.89 -11.12 -4.43
C MET A 44 -0.30 -10.68 -3.09
N ILE A 45 0.47 -9.59 -3.11
CA ILE A 45 1.07 -8.99 -1.93
C ILE A 45 0.37 -7.67 -1.62
N ILE A 46 0.08 -7.45 -0.33
CA ILE A 46 -0.51 -6.22 0.18
C ILE A 46 0.47 -5.54 1.13
N LEU A 47 0.75 -4.27 0.86
CA LEU A 47 1.42 -3.37 1.79
C LEU A 47 0.34 -2.53 2.48
N PRO A 48 0.05 -2.76 3.77
CA PRO A 48 -1.05 -2.11 4.46
C PRO A 48 -0.76 -0.66 4.80
N GLY A 49 -1.78 0.04 5.26
CA GLY A 49 -1.69 1.38 5.82
C GLY A 49 -1.13 1.39 7.24
N GLY A 50 -1.01 2.59 7.78
CA GLY A 50 -0.49 2.85 9.13
C GLY A 50 0.72 3.77 9.12
N PHE A 51 1.62 3.57 10.07
CA PHE A 51 2.82 4.39 10.27
C PHE A 51 4.03 3.48 10.46
N SER A 52 4.42 2.75 9.40
CA SER A 52 5.53 1.82 9.46
C SER A 52 6.81 2.51 9.98
N TYR A 53 7.43 1.91 11.00
CA TYR A 53 8.58 2.47 11.73
C TYR A 53 8.35 3.89 12.27
N GLY A 54 7.08 4.30 12.55
CA GLY A 54 6.74 5.62 13.04
C GLY A 54 7.02 6.76 12.08
N ASP A 55 7.09 6.49 10.77
CA ASP A 55 7.42 7.45 9.71
C ASP A 55 8.77 8.17 9.90
N TYR A 56 9.71 7.55 10.61
CA TYR A 56 11.05 8.10 10.75
C TYR A 56 11.72 8.30 9.38
N LEU A 57 12.46 9.39 9.23
CA LEU A 57 13.03 9.96 8.02
C LEU A 57 11.96 10.56 7.11
N ARG A 58 11.06 9.77 6.58
CA ARG A 58 9.82 10.09 5.90
C ARG A 58 8.97 8.83 5.76
N SER A 59 7.70 9.02 5.49
CA SER A 59 6.73 7.92 5.44
C SER A 59 7.13 6.85 4.42
N GLY A 60 7.22 5.61 4.88
CA GLY A 60 7.59 4.45 4.05
C GLY A 60 9.09 4.23 3.80
N ALA A 61 9.96 5.21 4.10
CA ALA A 61 11.39 5.14 3.75
C ALA A 61 12.11 3.95 4.40
N ILE A 62 11.97 3.76 5.71
CA ILE A 62 12.63 2.65 6.40
C ILE A 62 12.00 1.32 6.00
N ALA A 63 10.69 1.26 5.87
CA ALA A 63 9.99 0.05 5.44
C ALA A 63 10.44 -0.43 4.07
N SER A 64 10.72 0.49 3.13
CA SER A 64 11.20 0.15 1.79
C SER A 64 12.55 -0.59 1.76
N LEU A 65 13.32 -0.50 2.85
CA LEU A 65 14.61 -1.17 3.03
C LEU A 65 14.51 -2.51 3.77
N SER A 66 13.31 -2.92 4.18
CA SER A 66 13.11 -4.19 4.89
C SER A 66 13.43 -5.38 3.98
N PRO A 67 13.99 -6.49 4.52
CA PRO A 67 14.37 -7.67 3.73
C PRO A 67 13.25 -8.19 2.82
N ILE A 68 12.00 -8.23 3.29
CA ILE A 68 10.85 -8.69 2.51
C ILE A 68 10.68 -7.88 1.21
N MET A 69 11.04 -6.59 1.20
CA MET A 69 10.82 -5.72 0.05
C MET A 69 11.68 -6.11 -1.17
N GLU A 70 12.83 -6.75 -0.98
CA GLU A 70 13.60 -7.29 -2.12
C GLU A 70 12.84 -8.43 -2.81
N SER A 71 12.20 -9.28 -2.02
CA SER A 71 11.33 -10.35 -2.55
C SER A 71 10.07 -9.78 -3.22
N VAL A 72 9.45 -8.75 -2.62
CA VAL A 72 8.29 -8.06 -3.19
C VAL A 72 8.65 -7.38 -4.52
N LYS A 73 9.81 -6.72 -4.61
CA LYS A 73 10.30 -6.13 -5.87
C LYS A 73 10.50 -7.18 -6.96
N THR A 74 11.10 -8.30 -6.60
CA THR A 74 11.31 -9.42 -7.52
C THR A 74 9.99 -10.02 -7.98
N PHE A 75 9.04 -10.22 -7.06
CA PHE A 75 7.70 -10.71 -7.34
C PHE A 75 6.96 -9.78 -8.31
N ALA A 76 6.98 -8.46 -8.05
CA ALA A 76 6.35 -7.47 -8.93
C ALA A 76 6.99 -7.44 -10.34
N LYS A 77 8.33 -7.49 -10.44
CA LYS A 77 9.04 -7.56 -11.73
C LYS A 77 8.68 -8.79 -12.55
N ASN A 78 8.33 -9.89 -11.89
CA ASN A 78 7.86 -11.12 -12.53
C ASN A 78 6.36 -11.12 -12.85
N GLY A 79 5.68 -9.97 -12.72
CA GLY A 79 4.26 -9.80 -13.04
C GLY A 79 3.30 -10.10 -11.90
N GLY A 80 3.81 -10.29 -10.68
CA GLY A 80 2.98 -10.47 -9.48
C GLY A 80 2.25 -9.19 -9.10
N TYR A 81 1.04 -9.33 -8.57
CA TYR A 81 0.22 -8.20 -8.15
C TYR A 81 0.63 -7.69 -6.77
N VAL A 82 0.90 -6.40 -6.68
CA VAL A 82 1.19 -5.72 -5.41
C VAL A 82 0.24 -4.54 -5.24
N LEU A 83 -0.39 -4.43 -4.09
CA LEU A 83 -1.25 -3.31 -3.72
C LEU A 83 -0.70 -2.62 -2.48
N GLY A 84 -0.47 -1.32 -2.56
CA GLY A 84 -0.15 -0.47 -1.42
C GLY A 84 -1.29 0.46 -1.05
N VAL A 85 -1.70 0.45 0.21
CA VAL A 85 -2.77 1.32 0.72
C VAL A 85 -2.18 2.32 1.69
N CYS A 86 -2.44 3.62 1.49
CA CYS A 86 -1.95 4.71 2.36
C CYS A 86 -0.42 4.62 2.57
N ASN A 87 0.06 4.25 3.75
CA ASN A 87 1.49 4.05 4.01
C ASN A 87 2.11 3.00 3.08
N GLY A 88 1.37 1.95 2.72
CA GLY A 88 1.81 0.98 1.71
C GLY A 88 2.04 1.61 0.32
N PHE A 89 1.25 2.59 -0.08
CA PHE A 89 1.49 3.36 -1.32
C PHE A 89 2.78 4.19 -1.20
N GLN A 90 3.03 4.81 -0.05
CA GLN A 90 4.28 5.52 0.21
C GLN A 90 5.50 4.57 0.11
N ILE A 91 5.39 3.36 0.66
CA ILE A 91 6.44 2.32 0.55
C ILE A 91 6.67 1.92 -0.91
N LEU A 92 5.61 1.79 -1.72
CA LEU A 92 5.77 1.48 -3.16
C LEU A 92 6.56 2.56 -3.90
N CYS A 93 6.31 3.84 -3.62
CA CYS A 93 7.08 4.96 -4.19
C CYS A 93 8.54 4.93 -3.69
N GLU A 94 8.76 4.81 -2.38
CA GLU A 94 10.10 4.77 -1.77
C GLU A 94 10.95 3.58 -2.26
N SER A 95 10.30 2.46 -2.56
CA SER A 95 10.96 1.26 -3.09
C SER A 95 11.23 1.30 -4.59
N GLY A 96 10.73 2.32 -5.31
CA GLY A 96 10.83 2.44 -6.76
C GLY A 96 9.92 1.48 -7.54
N LEU A 97 8.93 0.88 -6.90
CA LEU A 97 7.90 0.06 -7.57
C LEU A 97 6.84 0.93 -8.26
N LEU A 98 6.64 2.13 -7.77
CA LEU A 98 5.85 3.17 -8.42
C LEU A 98 6.71 4.42 -8.60
N GLU A 99 6.43 5.15 -9.66
CA GLU A 99 7.04 6.45 -9.93
C GLU A 99 6.57 7.50 -8.91
N GLY A 100 7.36 8.55 -8.75
CA GLY A 100 7.03 9.69 -7.90
C GLY A 100 7.41 9.51 -6.44
N ALA A 101 7.03 10.49 -5.64
CA ALA A 101 7.29 10.56 -4.22
C ALA A 101 6.13 11.23 -3.47
N LEU A 102 5.96 10.90 -2.20
CA LEU A 102 5.05 11.60 -1.31
C LEU A 102 5.82 12.67 -0.53
N LEU A 103 5.37 13.90 -0.65
CA LEU A 103 5.95 15.07 0.03
C LEU A 103 5.04 15.51 1.18
N ALA A 104 5.61 16.28 2.11
CA ALA A 104 4.83 16.93 3.15
C ALA A 104 3.68 17.75 2.55
N ASN A 105 2.55 17.77 3.22
CA ASN A 105 1.40 18.57 2.81
C ASN A 105 1.78 20.06 2.68
N ASP A 106 1.24 20.77 1.70
CA ASP A 106 1.56 22.18 1.46
C ASP A 106 1.27 23.07 2.67
N ASN A 107 0.25 22.74 3.45
CA ASN A 107 -0.11 23.45 4.67
C ASN A 107 0.70 23.01 5.90
N GLN A 108 1.64 22.07 5.75
CA GLN A 108 2.47 21.48 6.81
C GLN A 108 1.67 20.95 8.01
N LYS A 109 0.41 20.58 7.79
CA LYS A 109 -0.48 20.03 8.82
C LYS A 109 -0.98 18.65 8.41
N PHE A 110 -1.28 17.84 9.41
CA PHE A 110 -1.99 16.58 9.20
C PHE A 110 -3.39 16.88 8.66
N VAL A 111 -3.77 16.19 7.58
CA VAL A 111 -5.08 16.31 6.94
C VAL A 111 -5.87 15.04 7.23
N CYS A 112 -7.07 15.20 7.84
CA CYS A 112 -8.00 14.11 8.08
C CYS A 112 -9.40 14.55 7.64
N LYS A 113 -9.88 14.00 6.52
CA LYS A 113 -11.18 14.36 5.95
C LYS A 113 -11.65 13.30 4.94
N ASN A 114 -12.90 13.39 4.54
CA ASN A 114 -13.38 12.69 3.35
C ASN A 114 -12.97 13.45 2.09
N GLN A 115 -12.53 12.70 1.07
CA GLN A 115 -12.10 13.24 -0.21
C GLN A 115 -12.77 12.45 -1.34
N TYR A 116 -13.22 13.16 -2.36
CA TYR A 116 -13.73 12.52 -3.57
C TYR A 116 -12.58 12.24 -4.54
N ILE A 117 -12.52 11.01 -5.02
CA ILE A 117 -11.62 10.57 -6.10
C ILE A 117 -12.43 9.95 -7.22
N ALA A 118 -11.88 9.89 -8.42
CA ALA A 118 -12.54 9.26 -9.56
C ALA A 118 -11.57 8.38 -10.35
N THR A 119 -12.05 7.20 -10.75
CA THR A 119 -11.28 6.29 -11.59
C THR A 119 -11.05 6.92 -12.96
N GLN A 120 -9.80 7.13 -13.35
CA GLN A 120 -9.43 7.70 -14.66
C GLN A 120 -9.29 6.65 -15.74
N THR A 121 -8.83 5.44 -15.39
CA THR A 121 -8.66 4.32 -16.31
C THR A 121 -9.29 3.05 -15.76
N THR A 122 -9.83 2.22 -16.63
CA THR A 122 -10.37 0.89 -16.32
C THR A 122 -9.57 -0.23 -16.98
N SER A 123 -8.37 0.08 -17.48
CA SER A 123 -7.52 -0.85 -18.22
C SER A 123 -6.60 -1.70 -17.32
N THR A 124 -6.58 -1.45 -16.02
CA THR A 124 -5.74 -2.22 -15.09
C THR A 124 -6.54 -3.31 -14.36
N ALA A 125 -5.84 -4.33 -13.87
CA ALA A 125 -6.45 -5.39 -13.08
C ALA A 125 -7.21 -4.87 -11.85
N PHE A 126 -6.74 -3.76 -11.25
CA PHE A 126 -7.36 -3.15 -10.06
C PHE A 126 -8.57 -2.27 -10.37
N THR A 127 -8.70 -1.78 -11.59
CA THR A 127 -9.74 -0.80 -11.95
C THR A 127 -10.74 -1.29 -13.00
N GLN A 128 -10.55 -2.47 -13.57
CA GLN A 128 -11.36 -2.99 -14.67
C GLN A 128 -12.87 -3.11 -14.36
N LYS A 129 -13.24 -3.26 -13.08
CA LYS A 129 -14.65 -3.32 -12.63
C LYS A 129 -15.17 -1.97 -12.12
N ALA A 130 -14.34 -0.93 -12.09
CA ALA A 130 -14.75 0.39 -11.67
C ALA A 130 -15.50 1.12 -12.80
N THR A 131 -16.38 2.03 -12.44
CA THR A 131 -17.02 2.92 -13.42
C THR A 131 -16.14 4.15 -13.60
N LYS A 132 -15.66 4.38 -14.83
CA LYS A 132 -14.84 5.56 -15.15
C LYS A 132 -15.58 6.86 -14.81
N GLY A 133 -14.91 7.77 -14.14
CA GLY A 133 -15.44 9.07 -13.77
C GLY A 133 -16.41 9.05 -12.57
N LYS A 134 -16.84 7.87 -12.08
CA LYS A 134 -17.68 7.80 -10.89
C LYS A 134 -16.90 8.30 -9.67
N ALA A 135 -17.48 9.26 -8.95
CA ALA A 135 -16.91 9.78 -7.72
C ALA A 135 -17.03 8.75 -6.61
N LEU A 136 -15.90 8.47 -5.95
CA LEU A 136 -15.81 7.63 -4.76
C LEU A 136 -15.43 8.52 -3.59
N ASN A 137 -16.21 8.48 -2.52
CA ASN A 137 -15.91 9.20 -1.29
C ASN A 137 -15.04 8.32 -0.41
N VAL A 138 -13.79 8.72 -0.20
CA VAL A 138 -12.82 7.97 0.60
C VAL A 138 -12.25 8.83 1.73
N PRO A 139 -12.05 8.27 2.93
CA PRO A 139 -11.35 8.97 4.00
C PRO A 139 -9.86 9.06 3.68
N ILE A 140 -9.26 10.22 3.91
CA ILE A 140 -7.82 10.44 3.88
C ILE A 140 -7.34 10.91 5.25
N ALA A 141 -6.15 10.44 5.65
CA ALA A 141 -5.51 10.81 6.91
C ALA A 141 -3.98 10.76 6.72
N HIS A 142 -3.34 11.92 6.52
CA HIS A 142 -1.92 11.96 6.18
C HIS A 142 -1.26 13.29 6.53
N GLY A 143 0.04 13.24 6.87
CA GLY A 143 0.95 14.39 6.94
C GLY A 143 1.77 14.56 5.66
N GLU A 144 2.04 13.45 4.96
CA GLU A 144 2.80 13.37 3.71
C GLU A 144 1.93 12.72 2.63
N GLY A 145 0.99 13.48 2.10
CA GLY A 145 0.05 13.02 1.07
C GLY A 145 0.14 13.79 -0.26
N ARG A 146 1.10 14.69 -0.39
CA ARG A 146 1.33 15.43 -1.63
C ARG A 146 2.16 14.58 -2.58
N TYR A 147 1.48 13.89 -3.48
CA TYR A 147 2.14 13.11 -4.53
C TYR A 147 2.77 14.02 -5.58
N PHE A 148 4.03 13.76 -5.92
CA PHE A 148 4.78 14.42 -6.97
C PHE A 148 5.38 13.39 -7.90
N ALA A 149 5.22 13.57 -9.20
CA ALA A 149 5.87 12.80 -10.26
C ALA A 149 6.20 13.76 -11.42
N ASP A 150 7.28 13.49 -12.14
CA ASP A 150 7.69 14.22 -13.35
C ASP A 150 6.79 13.87 -14.55
#